data_1007ded259fc058dd2eed4099fc85cc9
#
_entry.id   1007ded259fc058dd2eed4099fc85cc9
#
_cell.length_a   1.000
_cell.length_b   1.000
_cell.length_c   1.000
_cell.angle_alpha   90.00
_cell.angle_beta   90.00
_cell.angle_gamma   90.00
#
_symmetry.space_group_name_H-M   'P 1'
#
loop_
_entity.id
_entity.type
_entity.pdbx_description
1 polymer ?
#
loop_
_entity_poly.entity_id
_entity_poly.type
_entity_poly.pdbx_seq_one_letter_code
_entity_poly.pdbx_strand_id
1 'polypeptide(L)' 'MSNKNCYYRCFVTTGTKTIEWGYGLPCKDVLKEVKKHYQDGADAVELEMITEEEFNDRLPKPY' A
#
# COMPACT_ATOMS: atom_id res chain seq x y z
N MET A 1 12.87 19.97 7.66
CA MET A 1 11.71 19.34 7.06
C MET A 1 11.94 17.86 6.84
N SER A 2 11.19 17.05 7.44
CA SER A 2 11.41 15.62 7.32
C SER A 2 10.58 15.03 6.18
N ASN A 3 11.21 14.16 5.41
CA ASN A 3 10.54 13.40 4.36
C ASN A 3 10.26 12.02 4.90
N LYS A 4 9.35 11.98 5.88
CA LYS A 4 9.01 10.69 6.46
C LYS A 4 8.16 9.89 5.50
N ASN A 5 8.52 8.62 5.40
CA ASN A 5 7.69 7.66 4.68
C ASN A 5 6.59 7.16 5.60
N CYS A 6 5.45 6.90 5.02
CA CYS A 6 4.39 6.18 5.68
C CYS A 6 4.52 4.72 5.30
N TYR A 7 4.46 3.87 6.29
CA TYR A 7 4.46 2.44 6.04
C TYR A 7 3.04 1.92 6.17
N TYR A 8 2.60 1.18 5.19
CA TYR A 8 1.24 0.72 5.22
C TYR A 8 1.06 -0.57 4.42
N ARG A 9 0.03 -1.26 4.79
CA ARG A 9 -0.40 -2.49 4.14
C ARG A 9 -1.60 -2.13 3.27
N CYS A 10 -1.56 -2.59 2.04
CA CYS A 10 -2.59 -2.28 1.08
C CYS A 10 -3.22 -3.59 0.60
N PHE A 11 -4.52 -3.70 0.71
CA PHE A 11 -5.26 -4.84 0.19
C PHE A 11 -6.00 -4.41 -1.05
N VAL A 12 -5.64 -5.01 -2.18
CA VAL A 12 -6.25 -4.68 -3.46
C VAL A 12 -7.12 -5.85 -3.88
N THR A 13 -8.40 -5.61 -4.04
CA THR A 13 -9.36 -6.63 -4.44
C THR A 13 -9.77 -6.41 -5.89
N THR A 14 -9.63 -7.45 -6.69
CA THR A 14 -10.07 -7.44 -8.09
C THR A 14 -10.87 -8.71 -8.33
N GLY A 15 -12.17 -8.56 -8.57
CA GLY A 15 -13.05 -9.70 -8.69
C GLY A 15 -13.09 -10.49 -7.39
N THR A 16 -12.63 -11.73 -7.43
CA THR A 16 -12.61 -12.59 -6.26
C THR A 16 -11.23 -12.69 -5.62
N LYS A 17 -10.25 -11.97 -6.16
CA LYS A 17 -8.87 -12.04 -5.67
C LYS A 17 -8.53 -10.81 -4.84
N THR A 18 -7.83 -11.04 -3.75
CA THR A 18 -7.29 -9.97 -2.93
C THR A 18 -5.79 -10.17 -2.81
N ILE A 19 -5.04 -9.13 -3.14
CA ILE A 19 -3.59 -9.14 -3.06
C ILE A 19 -3.15 -8.17 -2.00
N GLU A 20 -2.21 -8.59 -1.18
CA GLU A 20 -1.66 -7.76 -0.12
C GLU A 20 -0.29 -7.23 -0.54
N TRP A 21 -0.11 -5.93 -0.41
CA TRP A 21 1.15 -5.26 -0.72
C TRP A 21 1.65 -4.51 0.51
N GLY A 22 2.96 -4.35 0.59
CA GLY A 22 3.55 -3.47 1.59
C GLY A 22 4.23 -2.30 0.90
N TYR A 23 3.97 -1.09 1.38
CA TYR A 23 4.56 0.11 0.82
C TYR A 23 5.24 0.95 1.90
N GLY A 24 6.40 1.50 1.54
CA GLY A 24 7.05 2.54 2.32
C GLY A 24 7.24 3.74 1.41
N LEU A 25 6.31 4.66 1.44
CA LEU A 25 6.27 5.80 0.53
C LEU A 25 6.07 7.09 1.32
N PRO A 26 6.51 8.24 0.76
CA PRO A 26 6.12 9.51 1.35
C PRO A 26 4.60 9.58 1.50
N CYS A 27 4.14 10.09 2.63
CA CYS A 27 2.72 10.06 2.93
C CYS A 27 1.87 10.70 1.83
N LYS A 28 2.39 11.72 1.18
CA LYS A 28 1.66 12.39 0.11
C LYS A 28 1.47 11.53 -1.13
N ASP A 29 2.29 10.49 -1.29
CA ASP A 29 2.23 9.63 -2.48
C ASP A 29 1.28 8.45 -2.32
N VAL A 30 0.76 8.25 -1.11
CA VAL A 30 -0.12 7.11 -0.84
C VAL A 30 -1.38 7.18 -1.72
N LEU A 31 -1.96 8.36 -1.84
CA LEU A 31 -3.17 8.53 -2.64
C LEU A 31 -2.91 8.25 -4.12
N LYS A 32 -1.71 8.56 -4.60
CA LYS A 32 -1.37 8.27 -5.98
C LYS A 32 -1.34 6.77 -6.23
N GLU A 33 -0.83 6.01 -5.28
CA GLU A 33 -0.78 4.55 -5.41
C GLU A 33 -2.19 3.96 -5.41
N VAL A 34 -3.05 4.48 -4.55
CA VAL A 34 -4.45 4.03 -4.53
C VAL A 34 -5.11 4.27 -5.87
N LYS A 35 -4.89 5.45 -6.45
CA LYS A 35 -5.46 5.76 -7.76
C LYS A 35 -4.96 4.80 -8.83
N LYS A 36 -3.68 4.46 -8.79
CA LYS A 36 -3.12 3.53 -9.76
C LYS A 36 -3.82 2.17 -9.70
N HIS A 37 -4.07 1.68 -8.51
CA HIS A 37 -4.75 0.40 -8.36
C HIS A 37 -6.14 0.44 -8.99
N TYR A 38 -6.88 1.53 -8.75
CA TYR A 38 -8.20 1.67 -9.37
C TYR A 38 -8.12 1.79 -10.88
N GLN A 39 -7.12 2.48 -11.39
CA GLN A 39 -6.92 2.60 -12.82
C GLN A 39 -6.57 1.26 -13.45
N ASP A 40 -5.93 0.37 -12.70
CA ASP A 40 -5.57 -0.95 -13.17
C ASP A 40 -6.73 -1.95 -13.07
N GLY A 41 -7.87 -1.52 -12.58
CA GLY A 41 -9.06 -2.35 -12.55
C GLY A 41 -9.44 -2.89 -11.19
N ALA A 42 -8.86 -2.37 -10.12
CA ALA A 42 -9.22 -2.82 -8.78
C ALA A 42 -10.65 -2.43 -8.45
N ASP A 43 -11.35 -3.32 -7.77
CA ASP A 43 -12.72 -3.07 -7.32
C ASP A 43 -12.73 -2.38 -5.97
N ALA A 44 -11.75 -2.69 -5.13
CA ALA A 44 -11.65 -2.09 -3.81
C ALA A 44 -10.19 -2.04 -3.39
N VAL A 45 -9.82 -1.00 -2.65
CA VAL A 45 -8.48 -0.85 -2.09
C VAL A 45 -8.64 -0.44 -0.64
N GLU A 46 -8.04 -1.21 0.26
CA GLU A 46 -8.04 -0.89 1.67
C GLU A 46 -6.62 -0.63 2.14
N LEU A 47 -6.44 0.37 2.99
CA LEU A 47 -5.14 0.74 3.52
C LEU A 47 -5.14 0.60 5.04
N GLU A 48 -4.02 0.10 5.56
CA GLU A 48 -3.82 0.02 7.00
C GLU A 48 -2.42 0.53 7.32
N MET A 49 -2.34 1.50 8.22
CA MET A 49 -1.04 2.02 8.66
C MET A 49 -0.36 0.98 9.53
N ILE A 50 0.91 0.76 9.27
CA ILE A 50 1.72 -0.19 10.04
C ILE A 50 3.03 0.47 10.42
N THR A 51 3.80 -0.18 11.28
CA THR A 51 5.11 0.31 11.67
C THR A 51 6.14 -0.11 10.63
N GLU A 52 7.27 0.58 10.63
CA GLU A 52 8.39 0.22 9.76
C GLU A 52 8.85 -1.21 10.05
N GLU A 53 8.83 -1.60 11.30
CA GLU A 53 9.24 -2.93 11.73
C GLU A 53 8.33 -4.00 11.11
N GLU A 54 7.04 -3.78 11.15
CA GLU A 54 6.09 -4.70 10.53
C GLU A 54 6.26 -4.77 9.02
N PHE A 55 6.52 -3.61 8.41
CA PHE A 55 6.75 -3.55 6.98
C PHE A 55 7.95 -4.40 6.58
N ASN A 56 9.03 -4.33 7.37
CA ASN A 56 10.25 -5.06 7.05
C ASN A 56 10.15 -6.55 7.32
N ASP A 57 9.37 -6.94 8.32
CA ASP A 57 9.34 -8.32 8.78
C ASP A 57 8.33 -9.20 8.06
N ARG A 58 7.21 -8.67 7.67
CA ARG A 58 6.05 -9.50 7.38
C ARG A 58 5.48 -9.39 5.99
N LEU A 59 5.72 -8.28 5.31
CA LEU A 59 5.01 -8.03 4.07
C LEU A 59 5.87 -8.28 2.85
N PRO A 60 5.28 -8.78 1.77
CA PRO A 60 5.99 -8.82 0.50
C PRO A 60 6.30 -7.40 0.08
N LYS A 61 7.47 -7.21 -0.50
CA LYS A 61 7.92 -5.90 -0.92
C LYS A 61 7.94 -5.82 -2.43
N PRO A 62 6.94 -5.19 -3.01
CA PRO A 62 6.89 -5.11 -4.47
C PRO A 62 7.94 -4.18 -5.06
N TYR A 63 8.55 -3.35 -4.23
CA TYR A 63 9.58 -2.42 -4.71
C TYR A 63 10.92 -2.66 -4.07
#